data_1e20835db8e73d9cd15c056ab1c60b36
#
_entry.id   1e20835db8e73d9cd15c056ab1c60b36
#
_cell.length_a   1.000
_cell.length_b   1.000
_cell.length_c   1.000
_cell.angle_alpha   90.00
_cell.angle_beta   90.00
_cell.angle_gamma   90.00
#
_symmetry.space_group_name_H-M   'P 1'
#
loop_
_entity.id
_entity.type
_entity.pdbx_description
1 polymer ?
#
loop_
_entity_poly.entity_id
_entity_poly.type
_entity_poly.pdbx_seq_one_letter_code
_entity_poly.pdbx_strand_id
1 'polypeptide(L)'
;DEVIQWLDTFPIDNDFLDWSNQYHLCQVLLCNITDWEGSPPASGSEHLFALSIEKYAKDEVPLHGELVALGVIIMSLIQGNDYKFISRIINRMKLPISLNEIGVDKSMIICALNDSLEKGLKKDRYTILNEINQIEIKTIFESTLKQLFSEKILTN
;
A
#
# COMPACT_ATOMS: atom_id res chain seq x y z
N ASP A 1 2.65 -7.06 14.65
CA ASP A 1 3.95 -7.74 14.70
C ASP A 1 3.83 -9.23 14.42
N GLU A 2 2.84 -9.96 14.97
CA GLU A 2 2.65 -11.40 14.73
C GLU A 2 2.33 -11.74 13.26
N VAL A 3 1.50 -10.96 12.60
CA VAL A 3 1.17 -11.13 11.18
C VAL A 3 2.41 -10.93 10.30
N ILE A 4 3.25 -9.96 10.62
CA ILE A 4 4.49 -9.68 9.91
C ILE A 4 5.50 -10.82 10.11
N GLN A 5 5.64 -11.33 11.35
CA GLN A 5 6.49 -12.49 11.62
C GLN A 5 5.99 -13.74 10.90
N TRP A 6 4.67 -13.93 10.85
CA TRP A 6 4.06 -15.02 10.13
C TRP A 6 4.34 -14.92 8.62
N LEU A 7 4.17 -13.75 8.01
CA LEU A 7 4.49 -13.50 6.60
C LEU A 7 5.98 -13.74 6.27
N ASP A 8 6.88 -13.43 7.20
CA ASP A 8 8.32 -13.64 7.00
C ASP A 8 8.71 -15.12 7.02
N THR A 9 8.00 -15.93 7.79
CA THR A 9 8.26 -17.36 7.95
C THR A 9 7.43 -18.24 7.02
N PHE A 10 6.42 -17.66 6.35
CA PHE A 10 5.48 -18.41 5.52
C PHE A 10 6.19 -19.00 4.28
N PRO A 11 6.09 -20.32 4.05
CA PRO A 11 6.70 -20.95 2.88
C PRO A 11 5.87 -20.61 1.63
N ILE A 12 6.48 -19.88 0.70
CA ILE A 12 5.83 -19.40 -0.54
C ILE A 12 5.51 -20.54 -1.52
N ASP A 13 6.08 -21.72 -1.29
CA ASP A 13 5.86 -22.90 -2.14
C ASP A 13 4.56 -23.66 -1.82
N ASN A 14 3.78 -23.18 -0.85
CA ASN A 14 2.48 -23.76 -0.54
C ASN A 14 1.41 -23.35 -1.55
N ASP A 15 0.38 -24.15 -1.66
CA ASP A 15 -0.75 -23.92 -2.55
C ASP A 15 -1.32 -22.49 -2.32
N PHE A 16 -1.46 -21.73 -3.40
CA PHE A 16 -1.99 -20.38 -3.38
C PHE A 16 -3.34 -20.25 -2.65
N LEU A 17 -4.19 -21.28 -2.74
CA LEU A 17 -5.48 -21.33 -2.06
C LEU A 17 -5.32 -21.37 -0.53
N ASP A 18 -4.37 -22.12 -0.03
CA ASP A 18 -4.11 -22.19 1.41
C ASP A 18 -3.58 -20.86 1.94
N TRP A 19 -2.68 -20.23 1.19
CA TRP A 19 -2.15 -18.89 1.52
C TRP A 19 -3.27 -17.84 1.53
N SER A 20 -4.13 -17.82 0.51
CA SER A 20 -5.26 -16.89 0.41
C SER A 20 -6.24 -17.04 1.57
N ASN A 21 -6.55 -18.28 1.96
CA ASN A 21 -7.42 -18.55 3.09
C ASN A 21 -6.83 -18.10 4.42
N GLN A 22 -5.54 -18.33 4.64
CA GLN A 22 -4.85 -17.89 5.86
C GLN A 22 -4.74 -16.37 5.94
N TYR A 23 -4.45 -15.71 4.84
CA TYR A 23 -4.45 -14.24 4.78
C TYR A 23 -5.82 -13.66 5.10
N HIS A 24 -6.88 -14.22 4.51
CA HIS A 24 -8.26 -13.81 4.80
C HIS A 24 -8.61 -14.01 6.28
N LEU A 25 -8.21 -15.14 6.87
CA LEU A 25 -8.40 -15.41 8.29
C LEU A 25 -7.68 -14.37 9.17
N CYS A 26 -6.45 -14.00 8.83
CA CYS A 26 -5.71 -12.95 9.53
C CYS A 26 -6.42 -11.59 9.47
N GLN A 27 -6.99 -11.22 8.33
CA GLN A 27 -7.77 -9.98 8.21
C GLN A 27 -9.03 -10.04 9.09
N VAL A 28 -9.75 -11.15 9.09
CA VAL A 28 -10.95 -11.31 9.94
C VAL A 28 -10.59 -11.24 11.41
N LEU A 29 -9.50 -11.89 11.83
CA LEU A 29 -9.02 -11.84 13.21
C LEU A 29 -8.60 -10.42 13.60
N LEU A 30 -7.91 -9.70 12.74
CA LEU A 30 -7.52 -8.31 13.00
C LEU A 30 -8.73 -7.41 13.20
N CYS A 31 -9.77 -7.53 12.37
CA CYS A 31 -11.01 -6.78 12.52
C CYS A 31 -11.75 -7.12 13.83
N ASN A 32 -11.76 -8.41 14.22
CA ASN A 32 -12.38 -8.85 15.47
C ASN A 32 -11.63 -8.37 16.72
N ILE A 33 -10.28 -8.40 16.71
CA ILE A 33 -9.45 -7.95 17.83
C ILE A 33 -9.64 -6.45 18.10
N THR A 34 -9.90 -5.67 17.06
CA THR A 34 -10.07 -4.21 17.19
C THR A 34 -11.51 -3.78 17.52
N ASP A 35 -12.44 -4.72 17.71
CA ASP A 35 -13.88 -4.45 17.92
C ASP A 35 -14.47 -3.50 16.87
N TRP A 36 -13.92 -3.53 15.65
CA TRP A 36 -14.29 -2.61 14.60
C TRP A 36 -15.23 -3.27 13.59
N GLU A 37 -16.43 -2.71 13.45
CA GLU A 37 -17.38 -3.18 12.42
C GLU A 37 -16.92 -2.73 11.02
N GLY A 38 -16.66 -3.69 10.14
CA GLY A 38 -16.31 -3.44 8.75
C GLY A 38 -14.80 -3.51 8.46
N SER A 39 -14.39 -2.95 7.32
CA SER A 39 -13.01 -3.01 6.79
C SER A 39 -12.05 -1.86 7.19
N PRO A 40 -12.40 -0.82 7.97
CA PRO A 40 -11.51 0.32 8.22
C PRO A 40 -10.10 -0.04 8.73
N PRO A 41 -9.89 -0.99 9.65
CA PRO A 41 -8.55 -1.37 10.10
C PRO A 41 -7.67 -1.96 9.00
N ALA A 42 -8.28 -2.60 8.00
CA ALA A 42 -7.60 -3.20 6.86
C ALA A 42 -7.71 -2.36 5.58
N SER A 43 -8.14 -1.10 5.67
CA SER A 43 -8.36 -0.22 4.53
C SER A 43 -7.97 1.22 4.90
N GLY A 44 -6.69 1.45 5.04
CA GLY A 44 -6.09 2.74 5.38
C GLY A 44 -5.75 3.61 4.18
N SER A 45 -4.66 4.36 4.30
CA SER A 45 -4.16 5.26 3.26
C SER A 45 -3.74 4.53 1.98
N GLU A 46 -3.25 3.28 2.10
CA GLU A 46 -2.87 2.42 0.98
C GLU A 46 -4.06 2.08 0.08
N HIS A 47 -5.23 1.82 0.65
CA HIS A 47 -6.46 1.58 -0.11
C HIS A 47 -7.02 2.87 -0.73
N LEU A 48 -6.94 4.00 -0.03
CA LEU A 48 -7.30 5.29 -0.61
C LEU A 48 -6.43 5.62 -1.82
N PHE A 49 -5.14 5.28 -1.73
CA PHE A 49 -4.19 5.42 -2.83
C PHE A 49 -4.54 4.50 -3.99
N ALA A 50 -4.78 3.21 -3.77
CA ALA A 50 -5.18 2.25 -4.80
C ALA A 50 -6.45 2.72 -5.55
N LEU A 51 -7.51 3.07 -4.82
CA LEU A 51 -8.74 3.60 -5.38
C LEU A 51 -8.55 4.92 -6.15
N SER A 52 -7.50 5.67 -5.82
CA SER A 52 -7.19 6.89 -6.55
C SER A 52 -6.45 6.61 -7.85
N ILE A 53 -5.53 5.63 -7.88
CA ILE A 53 -4.89 5.15 -9.12
C ILE A 53 -5.96 4.62 -10.08
N GLU A 54 -6.86 3.76 -9.63
CA GLU A 54 -7.93 3.18 -10.45
C GLU A 54 -8.77 4.25 -11.16
N LYS A 55 -8.98 5.39 -10.52
CA LYS A 55 -9.68 6.54 -11.12
C LYS A 55 -8.93 7.16 -12.31
N TYR A 56 -7.59 7.10 -12.30
CA TYR A 56 -6.73 7.67 -13.34
C TYR A 56 -6.39 6.68 -14.45
N ALA A 57 -6.52 5.37 -14.19
CA ALA A 57 -6.32 4.33 -15.18
C ALA A 57 -7.47 4.38 -16.21
N LYS A 58 -7.13 4.55 -17.51
CA LYS A 58 -8.13 4.78 -18.56
C LYS A 58 -8.51 3.49 -19.29
N ASP A 59 -7.54 2.71 -19.70
CA ASP A 59 -7.74 1.59 -20.63
C ASP A 59 -7.54 0.22 -19.97
N GLU A 60 -6.49 0.07 -19.16
CA GLU A 60 -6.25 -1.13 -18.36
C GLU A 60 -6.12 -0.74 -16.89
N VAL A 61 -7.07 -1.18 -16.07
CA VAL A 61 -7.02 -0.94 -14.62
C VAL A 61 -6.10 -1.99 -14.01
N PRO A 62 -5.01 -1.59 -13.34
CA PRO A 62 -4.13 -2.52 -12.64
C PRO A 62 -4.89 -3.33 -11.58
N LEU A 63 -4.35 -4.48 -11.21
CA LEU A 63 -4.97 -5.30 -10.17
C LEU A 63 -4.96 -4.54 -8.83
N HIS A 64 -6.12 -4.47 -8.18
CA HIS A 64 -6.29 -3.73 -6.92
C HIS A 64 -5.27 -4.14 -5.86
N GLY A 65 -5.00 -5.44 -5.72
CA GLY A 65 -4.02 -5.96 -4.76
C GLY A 65 -2.59 -5.49 -5.02
N GLU A 66 -2.19 -5.32 -6.29
CA GLU A 66 -0.88 -4.77 -6.68
C GLU A 66 -0.78 -3.29 -6.34
N LEU A 67 -1.85 -2.53 -6.57
CA LEU A 67 -1.93 -1.12 -6.20
C LEU A 67 -1.89 -0.92 -4.68
N VAL A 68 -2.57 -1.79 -3.93
CA VAL A 68 -2.51 -1.78 -2.46
C VAL A 68 -1.10 -2.09 -1.98
N ALA A 69 -0.43 -3.10 -2.56
CA ALA A 69 0.95 -3.44 -2.21
C ALA A 69 1.93 -2.28 -2.48
N LEU A 70 1.79 -1.61 -3.62
CA LEU A 70 2.54 -0.40 -3.93
C LEU A 70 2.26 0.71 -2.89
N GLY A 71 0.99 0.91 -2.56
CA GLY A 71 0.55 1.87 -1.53
C GLY A 71 1.15 1.56 -0.17
N VAL A 72 1.20 0.29 0.24
CA VAL A 72 1.80 -0.14 1.52
C VAL A 72 3.28 0.25 1.59
N ILE A 73 4.07 0.04 0.53
CA ILE A 73 5.48 0.44 0.50
C ILE A 73 5.63 1.96 0.68
N ILE A 74 4.87 2.73 -0.10
CA ILE A 74 4.93 4.20 -0.08
C ILE A 74 4.52 4.74 1.30
N MET A 75 3.40 4.27 1.82
CA MET A 75 2.88 4.72 3.11
C MET A 75 3.77 4.29 4.28
N SER A 76 4.40 3.11 4.20
CA SER A 76 5.37 2.66 5.21
C SER A 76 6.57 3.60 5.31
N LEU A 77 7.10 4.08 4.19
CA LEU A 77 8.19 5.07 4.20
C LEU A 77 7.72 6.40 4.79
N ILE A 78 6.53 6.88 4.41
CA ILE A 78 5.94 8.12 4.95
C ILE A 78 5.74 8.04 6.46
N GLN A 79 5.36 6.86 6.96
CA GLN A 79 5.17 6.61 8.40
C GLN A 79 6.48 6.43 9.18
N GLY A 80 7.62 6.34 8.50
CA GLY A 80 8.89 6.00 9.13
C GLY A 80 9.00 4.53 9.56
N ASN A 81 8.18 3.64 9.01
CA ASN A 81 8.23 2.19 9.24
C ASN A 81 9.36 1.54 8.42
N ASP A 82 9.67 0.27 8.70
CA ASP A 82 10.66 -0.49 7.92
C ASP A 82 10.11 -0.91 6.54
N TYR A 83 10.00 0.07 5.64
CA TYR A 83 9.54 -0.12 4.27
C TYR A 83 10.43 -1.10 3.48
N LYS A 84 11.70 -1.26 3.86
CA LYS A 84 12.62 -2.23 3.22
C LYS A 84 12.24 -3.65 3.57
N PHE A 85 11.87 -3.89 4.81
CA PHE A 85 11.34 -5.19 5.24
C PHE A 85 10.01 -5.49 4.54
N ILE A 86 9.08 -4.54 4.52
CA ILE A 86 7.80 -4.65 3.80
C ILE A 86 8.03 -4.97 2.32
N SER A 87 8.94 -4.25 1.65
CA SER A 87 9.27 -4.48 0.24
C SER A 87 9.81 -5.90 0.00
N ARG A 88 10.66 -6.42 0.91
CA ARG A 88 11.13 -7.82 0.80
C ARG A 88 9.98 -8.82 0.89
N ILE A 89 9.02 -8.60 1.80
CA ILE A 89 7.84 -9.46 1.91
C ILE A 89 7.03 -9.43 0.62
N ILE A 90 6.71 -8.24 0.11
CA ILE A 90 5.94 -8.05 -1.13
C ILE A 90 6.63 -8.76 -2.30
N ASN A 91 7.95 -8.63 -2.42
CA ASN A 91 8.73 -9.30 -3.44
C ASN A 91 8.74 -10.83 -3.29
N ARG A 92 8.80 -11.36 -2.04
CA ARG A 92 8.64 -12.80 -1.78
C ARG A 92 7.27 -13.32 -2.21
N MET A 93 6.23 -12.50 -2.07
CA MET A 93 4.87 -12.81 -2.54
C MET A 93 4.75 -12.74 -4.07
N LYS A 94 5.84 -12.44 -4.79
CA LYS A 94 5.88 -12.26 -6.25
C LYS A 94 4.91 -11.19 -6.75
N LEU A 95 4.60 -10.21 -5.93
CA LEU A 95 3.86 -9.04 -6.36
C LEU A 95 4.81 -8.07 -7.07
N PRO A 96 4.39 -7.46 -8.18
CA PRO A 96 5.25 -6.55 -8.94
C PRO A 96 5.57 -5.30 -8.12
N ILE A 97 6.82 -4.84 -8.24
CA ILE A 97 7.32 -3.56 -7.72
C ILE A 97 7.81 -2.63 -8.84
N SER A 98 7.73 -3.10 -10.08
CA SER A 98 7.99 -2.30 -11.28
C SER A 98 6.73 -1.55 -11.68
N LEU A 99 6.84 -0.25 -11.88
CA LEU A 99 5.71 0.58 -12.30
C LEU A 99 5.18 0.16 -13.67
N ASN A 100 6.08 -0.24 -14.58
CA ASN A 100 5.68 -0.71 -15.91
C ASN A 100 4.90 -2.04 -15.84
N GLU A 101 5.28 -2.95 -14.94
CA GLU A 101 4.54 -4.21 -14.74
C GLU A 101 3.17 -3.99 -14.14
N ILE A 102 3.06 -3.03 -13.21
CA ILE A 102 1.78 -2.65 -12.59
C ILE A 102 0.92 -1.82 -13.57
N GLY A 103 1.52 -1.19 -14.58
CA GLY A 103 0.78 -0.34 -15.54
C GLY A 103 0.53 1.08 -15.01
N VAL A 104 1.41 1.60 -14.14
CA VAL A 104 1.32 2.95 -13.59
C VAL A 104 2.58 3.76 -13.91
N ASP A 105 2.46 5.07 -13.91
CA ASP A 105 3.58 5.99 -14.01
C ASP A 105 3.73 6.90 -12.78
N LYS A 106 4.85 7.58 -12.67
CA LYS A 106 5.14 8.46 -11.54
C LYS A 106 4.14 9.60 -11.38
N SER A 107 3.61 10.10 -12.50
CA SER A 107 2.63 11.19 -12.46
C SER A 107 1.30 10.73 -11.90
N MET A 108 0.87 9.51 -12.25
CA MET A 108 -0.31 8.87 -11.66
C MET A 108 -0.15 8.69 -10.15
N ILE A 109 1.03 8.24 -9.70
CA ILE A 109 1.30 8.07 -8.26
C ILE A 109 1.18 9.40 -7.52
N ILE A 110 1.78 10.47 -8.03
CA ILE A 110 1.69 11.80 -7.39
C ILE A 110 0.25 12.31 -7.36
N CYS A 111 -0.51 12.16 -8.46
CA CYS A 111 -1.91 12.52 -8.51
C CYS A 111 -2.74 11.71 -7.49
N ALA A 112 -2.48 10.40 -7.41
CA ALA A 112 -3.19 9.52 -6.50
C ALA A 112 -2.89 9.81 -5.02
N LEU A 113 -1.65 10.16 -4.68
CA LEU A 113 -1.29 10.57 -3.32
C LEU A 113 -2.03 11.84 -2.89
N ASN A 114 -2.13 12.84 -3.78
CA ASN A 114 -2.89 14.06 -3.51
C ASN A 114 -4.41 13.79 -3.38
N ASP A 115 -4.98 12.97 -4.29
CA ASP A 115 -6.39 12.55 -4.23
C ASP A 115 -6.71 11.77 -2.94
N SER A 116 -5.78 10.93 -2.50
CA SER A 116 -5.93 10.13 -1.28
C SER A 116 -6.03 11.00 -0.04
N LEU A 117 -5.24 12.06 0.02
CA LEU A 117 -5.31 13.05 1.08
C LEU A 117 -6.68 13.73 1.11
N GLU A 118 -7.15 14.22 -0.04
CA GLU A 118 -8.46 14.87 -0.13
C GLU A 118 -9.61 13.93 0.26
N LYS A 119 -9.53 12.65 -0.18
CA LYS A 119 -10.53 11.64 0.15
C LYS A 119 -10.53 11.28 1.63
N GLY A 120 -9.35 11.17 2.25
CA GLY A 120 -9.21 10.94 3.68
C GLY A 120 -9.90 12.04 4.49
N LEU A 121 -9.62 13.29 4.17
CA LEU A 121 -10.21 14.46 4.82
C LEU A 121 -11.75 14.51 4.65
N LYS A 122 -12.25 14.21 3.43
CA LYS A 122 -13.69 14.27 3.13
C LYS A 122 -14.51 13.14 3.76
N LYS A 123 -13.89 11.97 3.98
CA LYS A 123 -14.58 10.77 4.47
C LYS A 123 -14.54 10.62 6.00
N ASP A 124 -14.03 11.60 6.68
CA ASP A 124 -13.80 11.56 8.15
C ASP A 124 -12.98 10.30 8.57
N ARG A 125 -12.08 9.87 7.65
CA ARG A 125 -11.14 8.77 7.90
C ARG A 125 -9.82 9.31 8.35
N TYR A 126 -9.44 8.97 9.56
CA TYR A 126 -8.09 9.26 10.02
C TYR A 126 -7.09 8.31 9.38
N THR A 127 -6.10 8.86 8.69
CA THR A 127 -5.00 8.13 8.06
C THR A 127 -3.70 8.89 8.32
N ILE A 128 -2.55 8.26 8.03
CA ILE A 128 -1.26 8.94 8.15
C ILE A 128 -1.21 10.24 7.33
N LEU A 129 -1.93 10.29 6.22
CA LEU A 129 -1.98 11.47 5.36
C LEU A 129 -2.58 12.70 6.07
N ASN A 130 -3.39 12.51 7.12
CA ASN A 130 -3.95 13.60 7.92
C ASN A 130 -2.91 14.26 8.84
N GLU A 131 -1.83 13.54 9.18
CA GLU A 131 -0.75 14.05 10.02
C GLU A 131 0.31 14.83 9.23
N ILE A 132 0.32 14.68 7.92
CA ILE A 132 1.30 15.37 7.06
C ILE A 132 0.94 16.86 6.96
N ASN A 133 1.94 17.72 7.18
CA ASN A 133 1.78 19.14 6.95
C ASN A 133 1.43 19.40 5.48
N GLN A 134 0.25 19.96 5.23
CA GLN A 134 -0.26 20.20 3.87
C GLN A 134 0.64 21.15 3.03
N ILE A 135 1.38 22.02 3.68
CA ILE A 135 2.32 22.93 3.00
C ILE A 135 3.51 22.17 2.42
N GLU A 136 3.92 21.08 3.07
CA GLU A 136 5.10 20.28 2.70
C GLU A 136 4.75 19.01 1.92
N ILE A 137 3.47 18.71 1.76
CA ILE A 137 2.99 17.40 1.27
C ILE A 137 3.58 17.05 -0.10
N LYS A 138 3.64 17.99 -1.02
CA LYS A 138 4.23 17.77 -2.34
C LYS A 138 5.70 17.39 -2.23
N THR A 139 6.44 18.10 -1.40
CA THR A 139 7.87 17.84 -1.16
C THR A 139 8.06 16.47 -0.52
N ILE A 140 7.20 16.10 0.44
CA ILE A 140 7.22 14.77 1.08
C ILE A 140 6.99 13.68 0.04
N PHE A 141 5.97 13.79 -0.80
CA PHE A 141 5.67 12.79 -1.81
C PHE A 141 6.78 12.66 -2.85
N GLU A 142 7.31 13.76 -3.35
CA GLU A 142 8.43 13.77 -4.31
C GLU A 142 9.70 13.16 -3.70
N SER A 143 10.03 13.51 -2.44
CA SER A 143 11.19 12.96 -1.74
C SER A 143 11.03 11.48 -1.45
N THR A 144 9.83 11.03 -1.05
CA THR A 144 9.49 9.61 -0.84
C THR A 144 9.73 8.80 -2.10
N LEU A 145 9.16 9.22 -3.22
CA LEU A 145 9.37 8.52 -4.50
C LEU A 145 10.84 8.55 -4.92
N LYS A 146 11.52 9.69 -4.82
CA LYS A 146 12.93 9.79 -5.13
C LYS A 146 13.76 8.80 -4.31
N GLN A 147 13.48 8.64 -3.02
CA GLN A 147 14.17 7.70 -2.16
C GLN A 147 13.91 6.26 -2.60
N LEU A 148 12.64 5.85 -2.79
CA LEU A 148 12.27 4.50 -3.20
C LEU A 148 12.92 4.09 -4.52
N PHE A 149 13.00 5.00 -5.50
CA PHE A 149 13.68 4.74 -6.77
C PHE A 149 15.21 4.70 -6.61
N SER A 150 15.81 5.61 -5.83
CA SER A 150 17.26 5.63 -5.62
C SER A 150 17.78 4.37 -4.93
N GLU A 151 16.98 3.80 -4.04
CA GLU A 151 17.28 2.57 -3.31
C GLU A 151 16.85 1.30 -4.07
N LYS A 152 16.30 1.45 -5.29
CA LYS A 152 15.78 0.35 -6.12
C LYS A 152 14.70 -0.50 -5.44
N ILE A 153 13.96 0.10 -4.52
CA ILE A 153 12.76 -0.51 -3.93
C ILE A 153 11.62 -0.50 -4.94
N LEU A 154 11.48 0.60 -5.69
CA LEU A 154 10.62 0.67 -6.87
C LEU A 154 11.48 0.80 -8.14
N THR A 155 11.01 0.23 -9.24
CA THR A 155 11.63 0.32 -10.57
C THR A 155 10.63 0.85 -11.60
N ASN A 156 11.16 1.34 -12.73
CA ASN A 156 10.30 1.77 -13.84
C ASN A 156 9.72 0.58 -14.56
#